data_157b493a34fbcdba1d976d23e1c29cda
#
_entry.id   157b493a34fbcdba1d976d23e1c29cda
#
_cell.length_a   1.000
_cell.length_b   1.000
_cell.length_c   1.000
_cell.angle_alpha   90.00
_cell.angle_beta   90.00
_cell.angle_gamma   90.00
#
_symmetry.space_group_name_H-M   'P 1'
#
loop_
_entity.id
_entity.type
_entity.pdbx_description
1 polymer ?
#
loop_
_entity_poly.entity_id
_entity_poly.type
_entity_poly.pdbx_seq_one_letter_code
_entity_poly.pdbx_strand_id
1 'polypeptide(L)'
;MAIDDKTRTELEAATFRTLVAHLRERTDVQNIDLMNLAGFCRNCLSRWYREAAAEKGVSLSDPEAREIVYGMPYDEWRKKHQKEATPEQKAAFAASQPKH
;
A
#
# COMPACT_ATOMS: atom_id res chain seq x y z
N MET A 1 16.31 11.63 21.46
CA MET A 1 15.40 12.72 21.07
C MET A 1 14.08 12.53 21.81
N ALA A 2 13.65 13.55 22.52
CA ALA A 2 12.46 13.44 23.38
C ALA A 2 11.20 13.91 22.62
N ILE A 3 10.53 12.98 21.98
CA ILE A 3 9.26 13.23 21.32
C ILE A 3 8.21 12.45 22.10
N ASP A 4 7.11 13.13 22.51
CA ASP A 4 6.05 12.42 23.23
C ASP A 4 5.24 11.55 22.26
N ASP A 5 4.42 10.66 22.82
CA ASP A 5 3.67 9.69 22.03
C ASP A 5 2.67 10.35 21.09
N LYS A 6 2.05 11.45 21.52
CA LYS A 6 1.10 12.18 20.68
C LYS A 6 1.79 12.77 19.47
N THR A 7 2.91 13.45 19.68
CA THR A 7 3.69 14.04 18.58
C THR A 7 4.20 12.97 17.63
N ARG A 8 4.71 11.86 18.17
CA ARG A 8 5.17 10.76 17.33
C ARG A 8 4.05 10.19 16.46
N THR A 9 2.87 10.01 17.02
CA THR A 9 1.71 9.54 16.28
C THR A 9 1.35 10.49 15.15
N GLU A 10 1.38 11.79 15.42
CA GLU A 10 1.09 12.79 14.40
C GLU A 10 2.12 12.80 13.28
N LEU A 11 3.40 12.65 13.61
CA LEU A 11 4.48 12.57 12.63
C LEU A 11 4.35 11.31 11.77
N GLU A 12 4.04 10.18 12.39
CA GLU A 12 3.84 8.92 11.68
C GLU A 12 2.64 9.02 10.74
N ALA A 13 1.55 9.65 11.19
CA ALA A 13 0.38 9.86 10.34
C ALA A 13 0.71 10.76 9.16
N ALA A 14 1.43 11.85 9.39
CA ALA A 14 1.84 12.77 8.32
C ALA A 14 2.74 12.07 7.32
N THR A 15 3.69 11.27 7.78
CA THR A 15 4.60 10.52 6.93
C THR A 15 3.85 9.48 6.10
N PHE A 16 2.92 8.77 6.71
CA PHE A 16 2.08 7.81 6.01
C PHE A 16 1.28 8.48 4.89
N ARG A 17 0.70 9.64 5.18
CA ARG A 17 -0.07 10.40 4.18
C ARG A 17 0.81 10.84 3.03
N THR A 18 2.04 11.23 3.30
CA THR A 18 3.02 11.58 2.26
C THR A 18 3.34 10.37 1.38
N LEU A 19 3.56 9.22 1.99
CA LEU A 19 3.81 7.96 1.24
C LEU A 19 2.62 7.63 0.35
N VAL A 20 1.42 7.69 0.89
CA VAL A 20 0.20 7.39 0.12
C VAL A 20 0.03 8.37 -1.04
N ALA A 21 0.23 9.66 -0.80
CA ALA A 21 0.15 10.68 -1.86
C ALA A 21 1.16 10.39 -2.97
N HIS A 22 2.38 10.01 -2.60
CA HIS A 22 3.42 9.67 -3.56
C HIS A 22 3.03 8.46 -4.41
N LEU A 23 2.51 7.40 -3.77
CA LEU A 23 2.08 6.20 -4.50
C LEU A 23 0.91 6.50 -5.44
N ARG A 24 0.02 7.42 -5.06
CA ARG A 24 -1.10 7.82 -5.92
C ARG A 24 -0.62 8.56 -7.15
N GLU A 25 0.47 9.33 -7.05
CA GLU A 25 1.06 10.02 -8.20
C GLU A 25 1.79 9.07 -9.14
N ARG A 26 2.38 8.01 -8.61
CA ARG A 26 3.18 7.06 -9.38
C ARG A 26 2.33 5.89 -9.90
N THR A 27 1.31 6.21 -10.67
CA THR A 27 0.45 5.19 -11.30
C THR A 27 1.18 4.38 -12.36
N ASP A 28 2.33 4.84 -12.81
CA ASP A 28 3.23 4.12 -13.72
C ASP A 28 3.89 2.91 -13.05
N VAL A 29 4.03 2.94 -11.72
CA VAL A 29 4.66 1.84 -10.97
C VAL A 29 3.60 0.79 -10.64
N GLN A 30 3.78 -0.40 -11.18
CA GLN A 30 2.87 -1.51 -10.95
C GLN A 30 3.08 -2.13 -9.57
N ASN A 31 2.05 -2.74 -9.02
CA ASN A 31 2.18 -3.42 -7.73
C ASN A 31 3.24 -4.52 -7.77
N ILE A 32 3.35 -5.22 -8.89
CA ILE A 32 4.38 -6.26 -9.03
C ILE A 32 5.80 -5.66 -8.99
N ASP A 33 5.97 -4.43 -9.51
CA ASP A 33 7.26 -3.74 -9.42
C ASP A 33 7.63 -3.45 -7.97
N LEU A 34 6.66 -2.94 -7.19
CA LEU A 34 6.87 -2.67 -5.77
C LEU A 34 7.21 -3.95 -5.01
N MET A 35 6.48 -5.03 -5.28
CA MET A 35 6.73 -6.33 -4.65
C MET A 35 8.15 -6.81 -4.95
N ASN A 36 8.58 -6.69 -6.20
CA ASN A 36 9.91 -7.17 -6.61
C ASN A 36 11.04 -6.33 -6.02
N LEU A 37 10.84 -5.02 -5.90
CA LEU A 37 11.88 -4.11 -5.43
C LEU A 37 11.89 -3.95 -3.91
N ALA A 38 10.72 -3.90 -3.29
CA ALA A 38 10.60 -3.54 -1.88
C ALA A 38 9.90 -4.59 -1.01
N GLY A 39 9.35 -5.63 -1.61
CA GLY A 39 8.69 -6.70 -0.86
C GLY A 39 7.29 -6.35 -0.36
N PHE A 40 6.72 -5.24 -0.78
CA PHE A 40 5.34 -4.87 -0.47
C PHE A 40 4.72 -4.13 -1.66
N CYS A 41 3.41 -4.01 -1.66
CA CYS A 41 2.73 -3.21 -2.67
C CYS A 41 1.58 -2.44 -2.02
N ARG A 42 0.81 -1.72 -2.84
CA ARG A 42 -0.33 -0.93 -2.36
C ARG A 42 -1.35 -1.78 -1.61
N ASN A 43 -1.55 -3.02 -2.06
CA ASN A 43 -2.48 -3.94 -1.39
C ASN A 43 -1.97 -4.39 -0.02
N CYS A 44 -0.67 -4.59 0.12
CA CYS A 44 -0.06 -4.90 1.41
C CYS A 44 -0.26 -3.74 2.39
N LEU A 45 -0.03 -2.51 1.92
CA LEU A 45 -0.21 -1.32 2.74
C LEU A 45 -1.67 -1.17 3.18
N SER A 46 -2.62 -1.46 2.28
CA SER A 46 -4.05 -1.46 2.58
C SER A 46 -4.39 -2.49 3.67
N ARG A 47 -3.82 -3.67 3.56
CA ARG A 47 -4.03 -4.73 4.55
C ARG A 47 -3.48 -4.32 5.92
N TRP A 48 -2.29 -3.76 5.96
CA TRP A 48 -1.70 -3.30 7.22
C TRP A 48 -2.57 -2.22 7.87
N TYR A 49 -3.13 -1.32 7.06
CA TYR A 49 -4.03 -0.31 7.56
C TYR A 49 -5.29 -0.93 8.16
N ARG A 50 -5.88 -1.90 7.46
CA ARG A 50 -7.07 -2.63 7.94
C ARG A 50 -6.78 -3.38 9.24
N GLU A 51 -5.61 -4.02 9.32
CA GLU A 51 -5.19 -4.74 10.52
C GLU A 51 -5.01 -3.79 11.70
N ALA A 52 -4.41 -2.65 11.47
CA ALA A 52 -4.25 -1.62 12.51
C ALA A 52 -5.61 -1.09 12.98
N ALA A 53 -6.56 -0.91 12.06
CA ALA A 53 -7.92 -0.50 12.40
C ALA A 53 -8.59 -1.54 13.30
N ALA A 54 -8.45 -2.81 12.96
CA ALA A 54 -9.03 -3.90 13.74
C ALA A 54 -8.49 -3.93 15.16
N GLU A 55 -7.19 -3.68 15.34
CA GLU A 55 -6.57 -3.62 16.67
C GLU A 55 -7.15 -2.48 17.52
N LYS A 56 -7.65 -1.44 16.89
CA LYS A 56 -8.28 -0.31 17.58
C LYS A 56 -9.79 -0.45 17.68
N GLY A 57 -10.34 -1.61 17.31
CA GLY A 57 -11.77 -1.85 17.36
C GLY A 57 -12.56 -1.18 16.23
N VAL A 58 -11.88 -0.76 15.17
CA VAL A 58 -12.51 -0.15 14.01
C VAL A 58 -12.68 -1.20 12.92
N SER A 59 -13.92 -1.43 12.50
CA SER A 59 -14.22 -2.38 11.44
C SER A 59 -14.08 -1.68 10.09
N LEU A 60 -13.15 -2.17 9.27
CA LEU A 60 -12.85 -1.60 7.97
C LEU A 60 -12.79 -2.73 6.96
N SER A 61 -13.55 -2.62 5.87
CA SER A 61 -13.53 -3.64 4.81
C SER A 61 -12.31 -3.50 3.92
N ASP A 62 -11.98 -4.56 3.18
CA ASP A 62 -10.90 -4.53 2.20
C ASP A 62 -11.07 -3.40 1.17
N PRO A 63 -12.26 -3.26 0.54
CA PRO A 63 -12.45 -2.15 -0.41
C PRO A 63 -12.24 -0.77 0.21
N GLU A 64 -12.72 -0.56 1.44
CA GLU A 64 -12.52 0.71 2.14
C GLU A 64 -11.05 1.00 2.41
N ALA A 65 -10.30 0.01 2.88
CA ALA A 65 -8.87 0.16 3.14
C ALA A 65 -8.10 0.44 1.86
N ARG A 66 -8.44 -0.27 0.77
CA ARG A 66 -7.81 -0.04 -0.52
C ARG A 66 -8.08 1.36 -1.06
N GLU A 67 -9.30 1.86 -0.88
CA GLU A 67 -9.63 3.21 -1.34
C GLU A 67 -8.80 4.28 -0.63
N ILE A 68 -8.47 4.07 0.64
CA ILE A 68 -7.60 4.97 1.38
C ILE A 68 -6.22 5.06 0.73
N VAL A 69 -5.66 3.94 0.30
CA VAL A 69 -4.33 3.90 -0.31
C VAL A 69 -4.37 4.36 -1.77
N TYR A 70 -5.33 3.88 -2.54
CA TYR A 70 -5.39 4.18 -3.97
C TYR A 70 -5.99 5.55 -4.29
N GLY A 71 -6.80 6.11 -3.39
CA GLY A 71 -7.50 7.37 -3.63
C GLY A 71 -8.71 7.22 -4.54
N MET A 72 -9.09 6.01 -4.86
CA MET A 72 -10.24 5.66 -5.69
C MET A 72 -10.57 4.19 -5.45
N PRO A 73 -11.76 3.72 -5.84
CA PRO A 73 -12.06 2.30 -5.76
C PRO A 73 -11.02 1.45 -6.50
N TYR A 74 -10.63 0.34 -5.91
CA TYR A 74 -9.56 -0.50 -6.45
C TYR A 74 -9.85 -0.97 -7.88
N ASP A 75 -11.10 -1.32 -8.17
CA ASP A 75 -11.47 -1.79 -9.51
C ASP A 75 -11.26 -0.69 -10.56
N GLU A 76 -11.53 0.58 -10.21
CA GLU A 76 -11.25 1.71 -11.09
C GLU A 76 -9.77 1.87 -11.35
N TRP A 77 -8.97 1.82 -10.29
CA TRP A 77 -7.52 1.95 -10.41
C TRP A 77 -6.96 0.85 -11.30
N ARG A 78 -7.43 -0.37 -11.07
CA ARG A 78 -6.98 -1.53 -11.83
C ARG A 78 -7.27 -1.37 -13.31
N LYS A 79 -8.47 -0.92 -13.65
CA LYS A 79 -8.87 -0.70 -15.04
C LYS A 79 -8.06 0.40 -15.72
N LYS A 80 -7.72 1.45 -14.99
CA LYS A 80 -7.01 2.60 -15.53
C LYS A 80 -5.51 2.40 -15.61
N HIS A 81 -4.91 1.71 -14.66
CA HIS A 81 -3.46 1.73 -14.47
C HIS A 81 -2.79 0.37 -14.47
N GLN A 82 -3.48 -0.69 -14.08
CA GLN A 82 -2.85 -2.00 -13.99
C GLN A 82 -2.64 -2.58 -15.38
N LYS A 83 -1.40 -3.03 -15.63
CA LYS A 83 -1.01 -3.67 -16.88
C LYS A 83 -0.66 -5.12 -16.60
N GLU A 84 -0.78 -5.95 -17.64
CA GLU A 84 -0.36 -7.34 -17.52
C GLU A 84 1.14 -7.41 -17.24
N ALA A 85 1.52 -8.25 -16.28
CA ALA A 85 2.91 -8.41 -15.90
C ALA A 85 3.71 -9.09 -17.04
N THR A 86 4.93 -8.62 -17.26
CA THR A 86 5.84 -9.22 -18.23
C THR A 86 6.37 -10.56 -17.69
N PRO A 87 6.90 -11.44 -18.57
CA PRO A 87 7.53 -12.67 -18.08
C PRO A 87 8.67 -12.40 -17.09
N GLU A 88 9.43 -11.33 -17.29
CA GLU A 88 10.53 -10.94 -16.39
C GLU A 88 9.99 -10.55 -15.03
N GLN A 89 8.91 -9.78 -14.99
CA GLN A 89 8.27 -9.37 -13.74
C GLN A 89 7.74 -10.58 -12.98
N LYS A 90 7.11 -11.51 -13.67
CA LYS A 90 6.56 -12.73 -13.08
C LYS A 90 7.66 -13.62 -12.51
N ALA A 91 8.77 -13.76 -13.25
CA ALA A 91 9.92 -14.55 -12.81
C ALA A 91 10.55 -13.94 -11.56
N ALA A 92 10.74 -12.64 -11.54
CA ALA A 92 11.28 -11.93 -10.38
C ALA A 92 10.38 -12.10 -9.15
N PHE A 93 9.06 -12.02 -9.36
CA PHE A 93 8.09 -12.17 -8.28
C PHE A 93 8.16 -13.61 -7.70
N ALA A 94 8.21 -14.61 -8.56
CA ALA A 94 8.32 -16.00 -8.13
C ALA A 94 9.59 -16.24 -7.32
N ALA A 95 10.70 -15.61 -7.71
CA ALA A 95 11.99 -15.74 -7.03
C ALA A 95 12.02 -15.02 -5.68
N SER A 96 11.33 -13.88 -5.55
CA SER A 96 11.38 -13.05 -4.35
C SER A 96 10.55 -13.62 -3.19
N GLN A 97 9.41 -14.21 -3.48
CA GLN A 97 8.48 -14.79 -2.50
C GLN A 97 8.33 -13.98 -1.22
N PRO A 98 7.58 -12.87 -1.25
CA PRO A 98 7.40 -12.01 -0.07
C PRO A 98 6.87 -12.79 1.13
N LYS A 99 7.34 -12.47 2.33
CA LYS A 99 7.04 -13.21 3.55
C LYS A 99 5.81 -12.70 4.31
N HIS A 100 5.05 -11.81 3.76
CA HIS A 100 3.89 -11.27 4.46
C HIS A 100 2.60 -11.42 3.66
#